data_6f9268375627162cb856856d1b2dc4d9
#
_entry.id   6f9268375627162cb856856d1b2dc4d9
#
_cell.length_a   1.000
_cell.length_b   1.000
_cell.length_c   1.000
_cell.angle_alpha   90.00
_cell.angle_beta   90.00
_cell.angle_gamma   90.00
#
_symmetry.space_group_name_H-M   'P 1'
#
loop_
_entity.id
_entity.type
_entity.pdbx_description
1 polymer ?
#
loop_
_entity_poly.entity_id
_entity_poly.type
_entity_poly.pdbx_seq_one_letter_code
_entity_poly.pdbx_strand_id
1 'polypeptide(L)'
;TMLYNIRTGTWDRDLLELLDIPERLLPEIGDSAGRWSTIRPEGFAGLSCPVCAAMADQQAAMVGQICLEPGSVKTTYGTGCFMLMNTGNEPIYSRSGLVTTVGWQLKGQRTCALDGGIYIAGAAIQWLRDGLKVIRSAAQTEELALSVADNGGVYFVPAFTGLAAPHWDSYARGMMIGITGGTTDAHVARAALEATAYQVKDVLDAMERDSGVAITAMRCDGGSAVNRFLMQFQADLLGLPVDVPKVRDTTAQGAAYMAAVGVDDYASLKDFEGFWQLERRYEPRMGQDQRQLLMERWHRAVDRCRGWEK
;
A
#
# COMPACT_ATOMS: atom_id res chain seq x y z
N THR A 1 16.71 2.67 5.20
CA THR A 1 17.86 2.89 4.34
C THR A 1 18.24 1.59 3.62
N MET A 2 18.81 1.63 2.47
CA MET A 2 19.39 0.45 1.78
C MET A 2 20.68 -0.07 2.44
N LEU A 3 21.17 0.57 3.50
CA LEU A 3 22.41 0.23 4.19
C LEU A 3 22.22 -0.73 5.37
N TYR A 4 20.97 -0.98 5.77
CA TYR A 4 20.65 -1.89 6.85
C TYR A 4 20.51 -3.32 6.32
N ASN A 5 21.27 -4.23 6.87
CA ASN A 5 21.17 -5.66 6.56
C ASN A 5 20.05 -6.29 7.39
N ILE A 6 18.91 -6.60 6.76
CA ILE A 6 17.72 -7.14 7.44
C ILE A 6 17.93 -8.55 8.00
N ARG A 7 18.97 -9.27 7.57
CA ARG A 7 19.31 -10.61 8.06
C ARG A 7 20.09 -10.52 9.38
N THR A 8 21.14 -9.71 9.40
CA THR A 8 22.01 -9.56 10.58
C THR A 8 21.47 -8.58 11.60
N GLY A 9 20.66 -7.60 11.18
CA GLY A 9 20.16 -6.53 12.05
C GLY A 9 21.20 -5.43 12.32
N THR A 10 22.17 -5.28 11.44
CA THR A 10 23.27 -4.32 11.57
C THR A 10 23.40 -3.52 10.28
N TRP A 11 24.22 -2.46 10.31
CA TRP A 11 24.66 -1.79 9.10
C TRP A 11 25.46 -2.77 8.23
N ASP A 12 25.21 -2.78 6.93
CA ASP A 12 25.87 -3.67 5.97
C ASP A 12 27.23 -3.09 5.56
N ARG A 13 28.30 -3.71 6.06
CA ARG A 13 29.66 -3.21 5.84
C ARG A 13 30.08 -3.25 4.39
N ASP A 14 29.64 -4.26 3.63
CA ASP A 14 29.99 -4.37 2.21
C ASP A 14 29.35 -3.24 1.41
N LEU A 15 28.11 -2.88 1.74
CA LEU A 15 27.42 -1.74 1.10
C LEU A 15 28.01 -0.39 1.54
N LEU A 16 28.42 -0.26 2.80
CA LEU A 16 29.08 0.96 3.27
C LEU A 16 30.42 1.18 2.57
N GLU A 17 31.21 0.13 2.41
CA GLU A 17 32.48 0.18 1.69
C GLU A 17 32.27 0.49 0.19
N LEU A 18 31.31 -0.22 -0.45
CA LEU A 18 30.98 0.00 -1.87
C LEU A 18 30.56 1.45 -2.17
N LEU A 19 29.87 2.09 -1.24
CA LEU A 19 29.32 3.45 -1.40
C LEU A 19 30.21 4.54 -0.77
N ASP A 20 31.37 4.15 -0.20
CA ASP A 20 32.30 5.05 0.52
C ASP A 20 31.61 5.85 1.65
N ILE A 21 30.76 5.16 2.43
CA ILE A 21 30.01 5.76 3.54
C ILE A 21 30.67 5.35 4.86
N PRO A 22 31.30 6.28 5.62
CA PRO A 22 31.85 5.97 6.92
C PRO A 22 30.78 5.56 7.93
N GLU A 23 30.94 4.40 8.59
CA GLU A 23 29.96 3.87 9.57
C GLU A 23 29.67 4.86 10.71
N ARG A 24 30.62 5.72 11.10
CA ARG A 24 30.46 6.76 12.11
C ARG A 24 29.40 7.83 11.79
N LEU A 25 28.94 7.92 10.54
CA LEU A 25 27.88 8.83 10.12
C LEU A 25 26.49 8.25 10.34
N LEU A 26 26.39 6.95 10.60
CA LEU A 26 25.12 6.27 10.76
C LEU A 26 24.64 6.31 12.22
N PRO A 27 23.33 6.45 12.45
CA PRO A 27 22.78 6.40 13.80
C PRO A 27 22.88 5.00 14.39
N GLU A 28 22.71 4.91 15.71
CA GLU A 28 22.52 3.64 16.40
C GLU A 28 21.20 2.99 15.94
N ILE A 29 21.24 1.67 15.76
CA ILE A 29 20.06 0.88 15.42
C ILE A 29 19.44 0.40 16.74
N GLY A 30 18.13 0.61 16.88
CA GLY A 30 17.40 0.20 18.06
C GLY A 30 15.98 -0.28 17.75
N ASP A 31 15.22 -0.54 18.80
CA ASP A 31 13.81 -0.93 18.69
C ASP A 31 12.95 0.21 18.15
N SER A 32 11.81 -0.10 17.55
CA SER A 32 10.85 0.91 17.07
C SER A 32 10.15 1.65 18.20
N ALA A 33 10.11 1.05 19.41
CA ALA A 33 9.59 1.66 20.62
C ALA A 33 10.64 1.63 21.73
N GLY A 34 10.67 2.69 22.56
CA GLY A 34 11.58 2.85 23.68
C GLY A 34 11.78 4.34 24.00
N ARG A 35 12.48 4.62 25.09
CA ARG A 35 12.77 6.02 25.47
C ARG A 35 14.07 6.48 24.81
N TRP A 36 13.99 7.00 23.60
CA TRP A 36 15.16 7.40 22.79
C TRP A 36 15.79 8.72 23.22
N SER A 37 14.93 9.71 23.53
CA SER A 37 15.35 11.05 23.93
C SER A 37 14.20 11.79 24.61
N THR A 38 14.45 13.06 24.96
CA THR A 38 13.42 13.94 25.50
C THR A 38 13.41 15.23 24.68
N ILE A 39 12.21 15.65 24.26
CA ILE A 39 12.01 16.94 23.58
C ILE A 39 12.21 18.04 24.62
N ARG A 40 13.02 19.06 24.29
CA ARG A 40 13.23 20.23 25.12
C ARG A 40 12.01 21.16 25.06
N PRO A 41 11.64 21.83 26.17
CA PRO A 41 10.48 22.70 26.22
C PRO A 41 10.45 23.79 25.12
N GLU A 42 11.62 24.31 24.75
CA GLU A 42 11.77 25.36 23.73
C GLU A 42 11.36 24.86 22.33
N GLY A 43 11.47 23.56 22.07
CA GLY A 43 11.12 22.93 20.82
C GLY A 43 9.66 22.47 20.70
N PHE A 44 8.90 22.42 21.81
CA PHE A 44 7.55 21.85 21.81
C PHE A 44 6.59 22.57 22.77
N ALA A 45 6.20 23.80 22.45
CA ALA A 45 5.16 24.56 23.17
C ALA A 45 5.35 24.63 24.71
N GLY A 46 6.57 24.61 25.20
CA GLY A 46 6.87 24.60 26.63
C GLY A 46 6.74 23.24 27.32
N LEU A 47 6.46 22.16 26.59
CA LEU A 47 6.33 20.82 27.12
C LEU A 47 7.63 20.04 26.99
N SER A 48 7.99 19.30 28.04
CA SER A 48 9.04 18.30 28.00
C SER A 48 8.38 16.93 27.92
N CYS A 49 8.62 16.19 26.85
CA CYS A 49 8.08 14.84 26.71
C CYS A 49 9.12 13.89 26.09
N PRO A 50 9.09 12.61 26.46
CA PRO A 50 9.99 11.63 25.87
C PRO A 50 9.61 11.35 24.40
N VAL A 51 10.61 11.07 23.56
CA VAL A 51 10.42 10.50 22.22
C VAL A 51 10.47 8.98 22.39
N CYS A 52 9.33 8.32 22.14
CA CYS A 52 9.14 6.92 22.51
C CYS A 52 8.86 5.98 21.34
N ALA A 53 8.73 6.52 20.14
CA ALA A 53 8.61 5.72 18.91
C ALA A 53 9.31 6.40 17.74
N ALA A 54 9.85 5.58 16.84
CA ALA A 54 10.38 6.00 15.56
C ALA A 54 9.97 4.95 14.50
N MET A 55 9.13 5.35 13.56
CA MET A 55 8.64 4.48 12.49
C MET A 55 8.55 5.24 11.17
N ALA A 56 8.76 4.54 10.07
CA ALA A 56 8.37 5.05 8.77
C ALA A 56 6.84 5.00 8.61
N ASP A 57 6.30 5.83 7.73
CA ASP A 57 4.85 6.04 7.57
C ASP A 57 4.09 4.75 7.24
N GLN A 58 4.62 3.95 6.31
CA GLN A 58 3.97 2.71 5.88
C GLN A 58 3.95 1.65 6.99
N GLN A 59 5.04 1.53 7.75
CA GLN A 59 5.16 0.66 8.90
C GLN A 59 4.25 1.12 10.04
N ALA A 60 4.18 2.42 10.29
CA ALA A 60 3.25 2.99 11.26
C ALA A 60 1.79 2.69 10.87
N ALA A 61 1.41 2.87 9.59
CA ALA A 61 0.08 2.53 9.11
C ALA A 61 -0.23 1.02 9.28
N MET A 62 0.76 0.14 9.09
CA MET A 62 0.60 -1.30 9.32
C MET A 62 0.25 -1.61 10.79
N VAL A 63 0.92 -0.93 11.74
CA VAL A 63 0.60 -1.03 13.17
C VAL A 63 -0.77 -0.42 13.48
N GLY A 64 -1.08 0.77 12.94
CA GLY A 64 -2.38 1.43 13.14
C GLY A 64 -3.57 0.65 12.56
N GLN A 65 -3.34 -0.11 11.51
CA GLN A 65 -4.29 -1.08 10.97
C GLN A 65 -4.34 -2.40 11.74
N ILE A 66 -3.53 -2.55 12.80
CA ILE A 66 -3.45 -3.82 13.57
C ILE A 66 -3.16 -5.01 12.64
N CYS A 67 -2.26 -4.84 11.67
CA CYS A 67 -1.79 -5.93 10.81
C CYS A 67 -0.62 -6.66 11.50
N LEU A 68 -0.91 -7.26 12.67
CA LEU A 68 0.09 -7.83 13.58
C LEU A 68 0.42 -9.29 13.29
N GLU A 69 -0.47 -10.01 12.63
CA GLU A 69 -0.28 -11.43 12.33
C GLU A 69 0.21 -11.65 10.89
N PRO A 70 1.02 -12.69 10.64
CA PRO A 70 1.44 -13.05 9.28
C PRO A 70 0.24 -13.25 8.33
N GLY A 71 0.34 -12.75 7.11
CA GLY A 71 -0.73 -12.75 6.12
C GLY A 71 -1.72 -11.59 6.22
N SER A 72 -1.64 -10.77 7.29
CA SER A 72 -2.41 -9.52 7.34
C SER A 72 -1.79 -8.46 6.43
N VAL A 73 -2.65 -7.78 5.69
CA VAL A 73 -2.26 -6.77 4.70
C VAL A 73 -2.93 -5.45 5.00
N LYS A 74 -2.14 -4.38 4.96
CA LYS A 74 -2.65 -3.01 4.88
C LYS A 74 -2.41 -2.44 3.48
N THR A 75 -3.32 -1.60 3.02
CA THR A 75 -3.22 -0.90 1.74
C THR A 75 -3.63 0.55 1.90
N THR A 76 -2.72 1.47 1.62
CA THR A 76 -2.98 2.92 1.69
C THR A 76 -3.20 3.46 0.28
N TYR A 77 -4.43 3.94 -0.01
CA TYR A 77 -4.84 4.51 -1.29
C TYR A 77 -4.64 6.03 -1.31
N GLY A 78 -3.47 6.46 -1.76
CA GLY A 78 -3.09 7.86 -1.95
C GLY A 78 -2.92 8.26 -3.43
N THR A 79 -1.96 9.11 -3.72
CA THR A 79 -1.51 9.46 -5.10
C THR A 79 -1.08 8.22 -5.86
N GLY A 80 -0.23 7.41 -5.23
CA GLY A 80 -0.02 5.99 -5.54
C GLY A 80 -0.76 5.12 -4.54
N CYS A 81 -0.48 3.82 -4.54
CA CYS A 81 -1.02 2.90 -3.55
C CYS A 81 0.10 2.03 -3.01
N PHE A 82 0.18 1.89 -1.67
CA PHE A 82 1.25 1.17 -1.00
C PHE A 82 0.71 0.09 -0.08
N MET A 83 1.20 -1.12 -0.30
CA MET A 83 0.76 -2.32 0.40
C MET A 83 1.89 -2.90 1.23
N LEU A 84 1.62 -3.21 2.49
CA LEU A 84 2.51 -3.99 3.34
C LEU A 84 1.78 -5.24 3.81
N MET A 85 2.43 -6.38 3.62
CA MET A 85 2.02 -7.68 4.15
C MET A 85 2.97 -8.11 5.25
N ASN A 86 2.43 -8.39 6.43
CA ASN A 86 3.20 -9.01 7.51
C ASN A 86 3.64 -10.42 7.12
N THR A 87 4.92 -10.69 7.19
CA THR A 87 5.50 -12.01 6.86
C THR A 87 6.03 -12.76 8.07
N GLY A 88 5.84 -12.21 9.28
CA GLY A 88 6.36 -12.79 10.52
C GLY A 88 7.80 -12.36 10.80
N ASN A 89 8.53 -13.20 11.51
CA ASN A 89 9.85 -12.83 12.05
C ASN A 89 11.01 -13.06 11.08
N GLU A 90 10.77 -13.82 10.02
CA GLU A 90 11.81 -14.14 9.03
C GLU A 90 11.64 -13.31 7.75
N PRO A 91 12.73 -12.74 7.21
CA PRO A 91 12.66 -11.98 5.98
C PRO A 91 12.41 -12.91 4.77
N ILE A 92 11.36 -12.63 4.02
CA ILE A 92 11.05 -13.31 2.78
C ILE A 92 11.59 -12.50 1.60
N TYR A 93 12.50 -13.08 0.85
CA TYR A 93 13.05 -12.43 -0.34
C TYR A 93 12.17 -12.69 -1.55
N SER A 94 11.56 -11.61 -2.04
CA SER A 94 10.65 -11.67 -3.19
C SER A 94 11.37 -12.10 -4.47
N ARG A 95 10.72 -12.95 -5.24
CA ARG A 95 11.11 -13.30 -6.63
C ARG A 95 10.33 -12.53 -7.68
N SER A 96 9.32 -11.79 -7.22
CA SER A 96 8.40 -10.98 -8.05
C SER A 96 8.75 -9.49 -8.04
N GLY A 97 9.91 -9.13 -7.45
CA GLY A 97 10.35 -7.73 -7.39
C GLY A 97 9.71 -6.89 -6.30
N LEU A 98 9.06 -7.50 -5.30
CA LEU A 98 8.61 -6.80 -4.10
C LEU A 98 9.81 -6.48 -3.20
N VAL A 99 9.66 -5.46 -2.35
CA VAL A 99 10.71 -5.08 -1.42
C VAL A 99 10.51 -5.81 -0.10
N THR A 100 11.56 -6.52 0.36
CA THR A 100 11.58 -7.09 1.72
C THR A 100 12.03 -6.01 2.69
N THR A 101 11.24 -5.76 3.73
CA THR A 101 11.52 -4.70 4.70
C THR A 101 11.26 -5.16 6.14
N VAL A 102 11.68 -4.34 7.09
CA VAL A 102 11.33 -4.50 8.51
C VAL A 102 10.03 -3.74 8.77
N GLY A 103 9.01 -4.41 9.27
CA GLY A 103 7.76 -3.80 9.74
C GLY A 103 8.01 -3.01 11.03
N TRP A 104 8.55 -3.66 12.06
CA TRP A 104 9.00 -3.07 13.32
C TRP A 104 9.98 -3.99 14.04
N GLN A 105 10.64 -3.46 15.04
CA GLN A 105 11.43 -4.23 15.99
C GLN A 105 11.01 -3.84 17.42
N LEU A 106 10.71 -4.83 18.27
CA LEU A 106 10.34 -4.65 19.69
C LEU A 106 11.07 -5.66 20.54
N LYS A 107 11.75 -5.19 21.60
CA LYS A 107 12.51 -6.05 22.52
C LYS A 107 13.52 -6.95 21.78
N GLY A 108 14.15 -6.39 20.74
CA GLY A 108 15.10 -7.10 19.88
C GLY A 108 14.47 -8.08 18.87
N GLN A 109 13.16 -8.28 18.90
CA GLN A 109 12.45 -9.15 17.95
C GLN A 109 11.93 -8.34 16.76
N ARG A 110 12.28 -8.74 15.55
CA ARG A 110 11.86 -8.10 14.32
C ARG A 110 10.63 -8.79 13.75
N THR A 111 9.70 -7.98 13.26
CA THR A 111 8.65 -8.40 12.35
C THR A 111 9.00 -7.88 10.96
N CYS A 112 9.00 -8.77 9.98
CA CYS A 112 9.32 -8.47 8.61
C CYS A 112 8.04 -8.27 7.80
N ALA A 113 8.17 -7.59 6.65
CA ALA A 113 7.07 -7.37 5.73
C ALA A 113 7.54 -7.44 4.28
N LEU A 114 6.64 -7.80 3.38
CA LEU A 114 6.76 -7.53 1.96
C LEU A 114 6.07 -6.20 1.66
N ASP A 115 6.78 -5.33 0.95
CA ASP A 115 6.31 -4.02 0.51
C ASP A 115 6.15 -4.04 -1.02
N GLY A 116 4.98 -3.64 -1.48
CA GLY A 116 4.66 -3.46 -2.89
C GLY A 116 3.90 -2.16 -3.10
N GLY A 117 4.25 -1.44 -4.15
CA GLY A 117 3.63 -0.17 -4.47
C GLY A 117 3.25 -0.05 -5.93
N ILE A 118 2.21 0.71 -6.19
CA ILE A 118 1.84 1.20 -7.51
C ILE A 118 2.00 2.71 -7.53
N TYR A 119 2.65 3.23 -8.58
CA TYR A 119 2.98 4.65 -8.65
C TYR A 119 1.76 5.54 -8.87
N ILE A 120 0.82 5.07 -9.67
CA ILE A 120 -0.31 5.86 -10.15
C ILE A 120 -1.63 5.18 -9.75
N ALA A 121 -2.27 5.73 -8.71
CA ALA A 121 -3.61 5.39 -8.27
C ALA A 121 -4.51 6.65 -8.28
N GLY A 122 -4.58 7.40 -7.20
CA GLY A 122 -5.29 8.68 -7.14
C GLY A 122 -4.78 9.70 -8.14
N ALA A 123 -3.51 9.61 -8.56
CA ALA A 123 -2.94 10.45 -9.62
C ALA A 123 -3.65 10.25 -10.97
N ALA A 124 -4.13 9.04 -11.28
CA ALA A 124 -4.94 8.80 -12.48
C ALA A 124 -6.26 9.58 -12.44
N ILE A 125 -6.91 9.64 -11.28
CA ILE A 125 -8.15 10.39 -11.06
C ILE A 125 -7.89 11.90 -11.14
N GLN A 126 -6.77 12.37 -10.58
CA GLN A 126 -6.35 13.77 -10.72
C GLN A 126 -6.12 14.12 -12.21
N TRP A 127 -5.48 13.24 -12.96
CA TRP A 127 -5.28 13.46 -14.39
C TRP A 127 -6.58 13.50 -15.19
N LEU A 128 -7.58 12.66 -14.87
CA LEU A 128 -8.91 12.76 -15.48
C LEU A 128 -9.57 14.11 -15.20
N ARG A 129 -9.35 14.69 -14.01
CA ARG A 129 -9.89 15.99 -13.61
C ARG A 129 -9.11 17.15 -14.25
N ASP A 130 -7.81 17.19 -14.08
CA ASP A 130 -6.96 18.34 -14.38
C ASP A 130 -6.40 18.32 -15.82
N GLY A 131 -6.05 17.15 -16.31
CA GLY A 131 -5.49 16.91 -17.64
C GLY A 131 -6.56 16.77 -18.73
N LEU A 132 -7.39 15.73 -18.61
CA LEU A 132 -8.45 15.47 -19.58
C LEU A 132 -9.72 16.30 -19.37
N LYS A 133 -9.97 16.77 -18.14
CA LYS A 133 -11.16 17.55 -17.76
C LYS A 133 -12.49 16.83 -18.01
N VAL A 134 -12.48 15.49 -17.95
CA VAL A 134 -13.67 14.64 -18.13
C VAL A 134 -14.47 14.48 -16.83
N ILE A 135 -13.89 14.87 -15.69
CA ILE A 135 -14.55 14.92 -14.38
C ILE A 135 -14.27 16.25 -13.71
N ARG A 136 -15.15 16.67 -12.77
CA ARG A 136 -15.01 17.93 -12.01
C ARG A 136 -14.39 17.71 -10.61
N SER A 137 -14.58 16.55 -10.05
CA SER A 137 -14.05 16.16 -8.74
C SER A 137 -13.78 14.67 -8.67
N ALA A 138 -12.92 14.24 -7.75
CA ALA A 138 -12.67 12.82 -7.53
C ALA A 138 -13.94 12.05 -7.11
N ALA A 139 -14.83 12.68 -6.35
CA ALA A 139 -16.10 12.05 -5.93
C ALA A 139 -17.01 11.69 -7.10
N GLN A 140 -17.01 12.50 -8.18
CA GLN A 140 -17.81 12.24 -9.38
C GLN A 140 -17.47 10.88 -10.04
N THR A 141 -16.26 10.37 -9.84
CA THR A 141 -15.88 9.07 -10.42
C THR A 141 -16.73 7.92 -9.91
N GLU A 142 -17.18 7.95 -8.65
CA GLU A 142 -18.07 6.93 -8.10
C GLU A 142 -19.43 6.95 -8.81
N GLU A 143 -20.02 8.13 -8.98
CA GLU A 143 -21.30 8.31 -9.66
C GLU A 143 -21.23 7.84 -11.11
N LEU A 144 -20.19 8.26 -11.84
CA LEU A 144 -19.97 7.86 -13.23
C LEU A 144 -19.74 6.35 -13.35
N ALA A 145 -18.90 5.76 -12.51
CA ALA A 145 -18.64 4.32 -12.54
C ALA A 145 -19.89 3.48 -12.27
N LEU A 146 -20.79 3.96 -11.40
CA LEU A 146 -22.06 3.30 -11.07
C LEU A 146 -23.15 3.53 -12.14
N SER A 147 -23.00 4.54 -12.99
CA SER A 147 -24.00 4.85 -14.04
C SER A 147 -23.92 3.93 -15.26
N VAL A 148 -22.87 3.14 -15.38
CA VAL A 148 -22.67 2.18 -16.49
C VAL A 148 -22.57 0.75 -15.94
N ALA A 149 -23.03 -0.22 -16.71
CA ALA A 149 -23.07 -1.62 -16.29
C ALA A 149 -21.66 -2.22 -16.10
N ASP A 150 -20.74 -1.86 -16.98
CA ASP A 150 -19.34 -2.29 -16.98
C ASP A 150 -18.44 -1.19 -17.57
N ASN A 151 -17.17 -1.48 -17.79
CA ASN A 151 -16.22 -0.53 -18.38
C ASN A 151 -16.32 -0.40 -19.90
N GLY A 152 -17.32 -1.00 -20.56
CA GLY A 152 -17.49 -0.98 -22.01
C GLY A 152 -16.33 -1.64 -22.78
N GLY A 153 -15.56 -2.51 -22.12
CA GLY A 153 -14.35 -3.12 -22.67
C GLY A 153 -13.11 -2.23 -22.62
N VAL A 154 -13.20 -1.04 -21.99
CA VAL A 154 -12.09 -0.08 -21.89
C VAL A 154 -11.19 -0.48 -20.73
N TYR A 155 -9.91 -0.66 -20.99
CA TYR A 155 -8.87 -0.82 -19.98
C TYR A 155 -7.93 0.37 -20.02
N PHE A 156 -7.65 0.93 -18.84
CA PHE A 156 -6.70 2.03 -18.67
C PHE A 156 -5.50 1.52 -17.89
N VAL A 157 -4.30 1.59 -18.48
CA VAL A 157 -3.04 1.31 -17.81
C VAL A 157 -2.35 2.64 -17.49
N PRO A 158 -2.37 3.12 -16.24
CA PRO A 158 -1.89 4.46 -15.90
C PRO A 158 -0.38 4.51 -15.67
N ALA A 159 0.41 4.00 -16.62
CA ALA A 159 1.87 3.94 -16.53
C ALA A 159 2.54 5.29 -16.87
N PHE A 160 2.13 6.39 -16.22
CA PHE A 160 2.64 7.75 -16.53
C PHE A 160 4.15 7.90 -16.31
N THR A 161 4.68 7.18 -15.33
CA THR A 161 6.11 7.15 -14.98
C THR A 161 6.67 5.74 -15.03
N GLY A 162 6.09 4.88 -15.87
CA GLY A 162 6.38 3.46 -15.91
C GLY A 162 5.49 2.64 -14.96
N LEU A 163 5.77 1.36 -14.87
CA LEU A 163 5.11 0.40 -13.99
C LEU A 163 6.06 -0.01 -12.85
N ALA A 164 5.54 -0.02 -11.62
CA ALA A 164 6.24 -0.54 -10.45
C ALA A 164 6.10 -2.08 -10.34
N ALA A 165 6.20 -2.61 -9.12
CA ALA A 165 5.99 -4.03 -8.84
C ALA A 165 4.62 -4.53 -9.36
N PRO A 166 4.55 -5.77 -9.87
CA PRO A 166 5.64 -6.71 -10.12
C PRO A 166 6.36 -6.52 -11.47
N HIS A 167 5.97 -5.53 -12.26
CA HIS A 167 6.40 -5.38 -13.67
C HIS A 167 7.77 -4.72 -13.85
N TRP A 168 8.12 -3.73 -13.01
CA TRP A 168 9.38 -2.97 -13.04
C TRP A 168 9.78 -2.51 -14.45
N ASP A 169 8.85 -1.86 -15.15
CA ASP A 169 9.08 -1.35 -16.51
C ASP A 169 9.02 0.18 -16.53
N SER A 170 10.20 0.82 -16.49
CA SER A 170 10.34 2.28 -16.57
C SER A 170 10.05 2.84 -17.97
N TYR A 171 10.03 1.99 -19.00
CA TYR A 171 9.75 2.35 -20.39
C TYR A 171 8.27 2.24 -20.74
N ALA A 172 7.44 1.62 -19.89
CA ALA A 172 6.00 1.60 -20.09
C ALA A 172 5.41 3.02 -20.05
N ARG A 173 4.37 3.28 -20.85
CA ARG A 173 3.62 4.54 -20.81
C ARG A 173 2.13 4.30 -20.71
N GLY A 174 1.41 5.31 -20.20
CA GLY A 174 -0.03 5.23 -20.01
C GLY A 174 -0.77 4.92 -21.29
N MET A 175 -1.76 4.01 -21.23
CA MET A 175 -2.51 3.55 -22.39
C MET A 175 -3.99 3.34 -22.03
N MET A 176 -4.87 3.71 -22.94
CA MET A 176 -6.27 3.27 -22.94
C MET A 176 -6.52 2.40 -24.17
N ILE A 177 -7.12 1.24 -23.97
CA ILE A 177 -7.44 0.27 -25.03
C ILE A 177 -8.88 -0.20 -24.88
N GLY A 178 -9.51 -0.59 -26.01
CA GLY A 178 -10.90 -1.07 -26.04
C GLY A 178 -11.93 0.03 -26.28
N ILE A 179 -11.50 1.25 -26.65
CA ILE A 179 -12.37 2.39 -26.97
C ILE A 179 -13.18 2.09 -28.25
N THR A 180 -14.48 2.34 -28.20
CA THR A 180 -15.42 2.24 -29.32
C THR A 180 -16.23 3.52 -29.43
N GLY A 181 -17.07 3.62 -30.50
CA GLY A 181 -17.99 4.76 -30.64
C GLY A 181 -19.02 4.91 -29.51
N GLY A 182 -19.24 3.88 -28.71
CA GLY A 182 -20.13 3.91 -27.54
C GLY A 182 -19.42 4.26 -26.22
N THR A 183 -18.10 4.45 -26.23
CA THR A 183 -17.35 4.79 -25.02
C THR A 183 -17.65 6.23 -24.59
N THR A 184 -17.97 6.40 -23.29
CA THR A 184 -18.27 7.69 -22.68
C THR A 184 -17.28 8.02 -21.56
N ASP A 185 -17.35 9.24 -21.01
CA ASP A 185 -16.62 9.66 -19.81
C ASP A 185 -16.85 8.73 -18.61
N ALA A 186 -18.05 8.18 -18.47
CA ALA A 186 -18.40 7.21 -17.43
C ALA A 186 -17.57 5.92 -17.54
N HIS A 187 -17.40 5.39 -18.76
CA HIS A 187 -16.56 4.21 -19.00
C HIS A 187 -15.08 4.50 -18.70
N VAL A 188 -14.59 5.70 -19.06
CA VAL A 188 -13.22 6.13 -18.78
C VAL A 188 -12.98 6.30 -17.28
N ALA A 189 -13.92 6.93 -16.57
CA ALA A 189 -13.83 7.12 -15.10
C ALA A 189 -13.83 5.75 -14.38
N ARG A 190 -14.70 4.84 -14.81
CA ARG A 190 -14.78 3.47 -14.30
C ARG A 190 -13.48 2.70 -14.56
N ALA A 191 -12.96 2.73 -15.78
CA ALA A 191 -11.72 2.07 -16.14
C ALA A 191 -10.52 2.58 -15.32
N ALA A 192 -10.50 3.86 -14.93
CA ALA A 192 -9.46 4.43 -14.07
C ALA A 192 -9.54 3.91 -12.63
N LEU A 193 -10.74 3.76 -12.06
CA LEU A 193 -10.92 3.14 -10.74
C LEU A 193 -10.58 1.65 -10.78
N GLU A 194 -11.05 0.92 -11.78
CA GLU A 194 -10.75 -0.49 -11.98
C GLU A 194 -9.25 -0.73 -12.17
N ALA A 195 -8.52 0.17 -12.87
CA ALA A 195 -7.07 0.09 -13.05
C ALA A 195 -6.30 0.08 -11.73
N THR A 196 -6.75 0.85 -10.73
CA THR A 196 -6.17 0.83 -9.39
C THR A 196 -6.36 -0.56 -8.76
N ALA A 197 -7.57 -1.12 -8.85
CA ALA A 197 -7.87 -2.43 -8.27
C ALA A 197 -7.10 -3.57 -8.95
N TYR A 198 -6.93 -3.53 -10.27
CA TYR A 198 -6.13 -4.51 -11.00
C TYR A 198 -4.66 -4.49 -10.56
N GLN A 199 -4.05 -3.31 -10.50
CA GLN A 199 -2.67 -3.17 -10.06
C GLN A 199 -2.47 -3.66 -8.62
N VAL A 200 -3.41 -3.34 -7.70
CA VAL A 200 -3.38 -3.86 -6.32
C VAL A 200 -3.43 -5.37 -6.30
N LYS A 201 -4.29 -5.99 -7.13
CA LYS A 201 -4.35 -7.46 -7.23
C LYS A 201 -3.05 -8.05 -7.73
N ASP A 202 -2.42 -7.49 -8.75
CA ASP A 202 -1.12 -7.97 -9.26
C ASP A 202 -0.05 -8.00 -8.14
N VAL A 203 -0.02 -6.98 -7.30
CA VAL A 203 0.91 -6.90 -6.16
C VAL A 203 0.56 -7.93 -5.08
N LEU A 204 -0.72 -8.06 -4.71
CA LEU A 204 -1.15 -9.01 -3.68
C LEU A 204 -0.95 -10.47 -4.12
N ASP A 205 -1.21 -10.79 -5.39
CA ASP A 205 -0.92 -12.11 -5.95
C ASP A 205 0.59 -12.43 -5.90
N ALA A 206 1.43 -11.41 -6.11
CA ALA A 206 2.88 -11.55 -5.95
C ALA A 206 3.28 -11.76 -4.48
N MET A 207 2.63 -11.05 -3.53
CA MET A 207 2.86 -11.23 -2.10
C MET A 207 2.50 -12.65 -1.63
N GLU A 208 1.34 -13.16 -2.00
CA GLU A 208 0.93 -14.55 -1.66
C GLU A 208 1.88 -15.58 -2.26
N ARG A 209 2.20 -15.44 -3.54
CA ARG A 209 3.09 -16.35 -4.24
C ARG A 209 4.49 -16.41 -3.63
N ASP A 210 5.06 -15.27 -3.27
CA ASP A 210 6.42 -15.17 -2.76
C ASP A 210 6.51 -15.55 -1.28
N SER A 211 5.49 -15.24 -0.49
CA SER A 211 5.45 -15.57 0.94
C SER A 211 4.98 -16.99 1.22
N GLY A 212 4.16 -17.56 0.34
CA GLY A 212 3.44 -18.81 0.61
C GLY A 212 2.37 -18.69 1.69
N VAL A 213 2.06 -17.48 2.15
CA VAL A 213 1.06 -17.19 3.19
C VAL A 213 -0.19 -16.61 2.53
N ALA A 214 -1.34 -17.25 2.78
CA ALA A 214 -2.61 -16.78 2.23
C ALA A 214 -3.05 -15.46 2.89
N ILE A 215 -3.49 -14.52 2.06
CA ILE A 215 -4.13 -13.27 2.51
C ILE A 215 -5.60 -13.57 2.78
N THR A 216 -6.08 -13.31 3.99
CA THR A 216 -7.46 -13.61 4.40
C THR A 216 -8.38 -12.38 4.36
N ALA A 217 -7.83 -11.20 4.50
CA ALA A 217 -8.52 -9.92 4.40
C ALA A 217 -7.51 -8.80 4.14
N MET A 218 -7.99 -7.72 3.53
CA MET A 218 -7.19 -6.52 3.28
C MET A 218 -7.80 -5.33 4.04
N ARG A 219 -7.00 -4.62 4.82
CA ARG A 219 -7.38 -3.37 5.51
C ARG A 219 -6.93 -2.17 4.71
N CYS A 220 -7.86 -1.25 4.44
CA CYS A 220 -7.65 -0.12 3.53
C CYS A 220 -7.82 1.21 4.22
N ASP A 221 -6.91 2.13 3.92
CA ASP A 221 -7.00 3.53 4.34
C ASP A 221 -6.60 4.47 3.19
N GLY A 222 -6.46 5.75 3.51
CA GLY A 222 -6.12 6.78 2.55
C GLY A 222 -7.33 7.41 1.87
N GLY A 223 -7.07 8.44 1.07
CA GLY A 223 -8.12 9.30 0.51
C GLY A 223 -9.08 8.60 -0.45
N SER A 224 -8.62 7.61 -1.22
CA SER A 224 -9.49 6.92 -2.18
C SER A 224 -10.28 5.76 -1.56
N ALA A 225 -10.00 5.36 -0.32
CA ALA A 225 -10.78 4.34 0.39
C ALA A 225 -12.22 4.77 0.71
N VAL A 226 -12.56 6.04 0.50
CA VAL A 226 -13.94 6.55 0.60
C VAL A 226 -14.82 6.14 -0.59
N ASN A 227 -14.19 5.85 -1.74
CA ASN A 227 -14.91 5.50 -2.97
C ASN A 227 -15.47 4.07 -2.85
N ARG A 228 -16.80 3.98 -2.76
CA ARG A 228 -17.50 2.71 -2.52
C ARG A 228 -17.43 1.76 -3.72
N PHE A 229 -17.44 2.32 -4.94
CA PHE A 229 -17.28 1.52 -6.14
C PHE A 229 -15.91 0.87 -6.14
N LEU A 230 -14.84 1.64 -5.91
CA LEU A 230 -13.48 1.12 -5.89
C LEU A 230 -13.31 0.02 -4.83
N MET A 231 -13.77 0.25 -3.61
CA MET A 231 -13.62 -0.73 -2.53
C MET A 231 -14.43 -2.01 -2.77
N GLN A 232 -15.65 -1.91 -3.32
CA GLN A 232 -16.42 -3.09 -3.70
C GLN A 232 -15.77 -3.85 -4.85
N PHE A 233 -15.35 -3.14 -5.90
CA PHE A 233 -14.68 -3.76 -7.05
C PHE A 233 -13.35 -4.41 -6.63
N GLN A 234 -12.63 -3.80 -5.69
CA GLN A 234 -11.42 -4.37 -5.11
C GLN A 234 -11.72 -5.69 -4.38
N ALA A 235 -12.74 -5.73 -3.51
CA ALA A 235 -13.15 -6.95 -2.82
C ALA A 235 -13.59 -8.03 -3.83
N ASP A 236 -14.38 -7.65 -4.82
CA ASP A 236 -14.86 -8.51 -5.89
C ASP A 236 -13.70 -9.14 -6.68
N LEU A 237 -12.73 -8.33 -7.06
CA LEU A 237 -11.58 -8.75 -7.86
C LEU A 237 -10.61 -9.64 -7.06
N LEU A 238 -10.38 -9.31 -5.80
CA LEU A 238 -9.54 -10.12 -4.90
C LEU A 238 -10.20 -11.46 -4.54
N GLY A 239 -11.53 -11.46 -4.42
CA GLY A 239 -12.26 -12.57 -3.82
C GLY A 239 -12.07 -12.68 -2.32
N LEU A 240 -11.72 -11.56 -1.67
CA LEU A 240 -11.42 -11.43 -0.25
C LEU A 240 -12.14 -10.21 0.33
N PRO A 241 -12.50 -10.22 1.63
CA PRO A 241 -13.04 -9.04 2.28
C PRO A 241 -12.06 -7.86 2.26
N VAL A 242 -12.62 -6.67 2.03
CA VAL A 242 -11.91 -5.39 2.15
C VAL A 242 -12.52 -4.60 3.29
N ASP A 243 -11.70 -4.30 4.30
CA ASP A 243 -12.10 -3.62 5.52
C ASP A 243 -11.60 -2.16 5.52
N VAL A 244 -12.50 -1.23 5.78
CA VAL A 244 -12.19 0.20 5.92
C VAL A 244 -12.46 0.61 7.36
N PRO A 245 -11.45 1.18 8.09
CA PRO A 245 -11.60 1.58 9.48
C PRO A 245 -12.30 2.95 9.60
N LYS A 246 -12.90 3.21 10.77
CA LYS A 246 -13.45 4.52 11.11
C LYS A 246 -12.38 5.61 11.16
N VAL A 247 -11.23 5.31 11.75
CA VAL A 247 -10.07 6.22 11.79
C VAL A 247 -9.20 5.92 10.57
N ARG A 248 -9.08 6.89 9.67
CA ARG A 248 -8.35 6.73 8.40
C ARG A 248 -6.91 7.22 8.46
N ASP A 249 -6.57 7.99 9.50
CA ASP A 249 -5.18 8.39 9.76
C ASP A 249 -4.47 7.30 10.60
N THR A 250 -4.37 6.13 9.99
CA THR A 250 -3.79 4.94 10.62
C THR A 250 -2.28 5.09 10.83
N THR A 251 -1.62 5.92 10.05
CA THR A 251 -0.20 6.26 10.23
C THR A 251 0.04 6.94 11.58
N ALA A 252 -0.68 8.00 11.87
CA ALA A 252 -0.57 8.70 13.15
C ALA A 252 -1.01 7.80 14.31
N GLN A 253 -2.06 7.02 14.12
CA GLN A 253 -2.55 6.07 15.10
C GLN A 253 -1.51 4.99 15.44
N GLY A 254 -0.84 4.42 14.46
CA GLY A 254 0.19 3.41 14.67
C GLY A 254 1.43 3.97 15.36
N ALA A 255 1.84 5.18 15.01
CA ALA A 255 2.93 5.88 15.72
C ALA A 255 2.56 6.12 17.19
N ALA A 256 1.31 6.50 17.46
CA ALA A 256 0.82 6.69 18.84
C ALA A 256 0.79 5.36 19.62
N TYR A 257 0.34 4.27 19.01
CA TYR A 257 0.33 2.94 19.63
C TYR A 257 1.76 2.48 19.97
N MET A 258 2.68 2.66 19.04
CA MET A 258 4.08 2.31 19.26
C MET A 258 4.71 3.16 20.39
N ALA A 259 4.37 4.45 20.45
CA ALA A 259 4.85 5.34 21.52
C ALA A 259 4.28 4.94 22.89
N ALA A 260 3.02 4.53 22.97
CA ALA A 260 2.39 4.07 24.22
C ALA A 260 3.03 2.76 24.73
N VAL A 261 3.43 1.86 23.82
CA VAL A 261 4.27 0.71 24.19
C VAL A 261 5.66 1.17 24.67
N GLY A 262 6.22 2.20 24.04
CA GLY A 262 7.56 2.74 24.37
C GLY A 262 7.65 3.43 25.73
N VAL A 263 6.52 3.87 26.31
CA VAL A 263 6.45 4.41 27.69
C VAL A 263 5.93 3.41 28.71
N ASP A 264 5.69 2.17 28.32
CA ASP A 264 5.16 1.08 29.14
C ASP A 264 3.71 1.29 29.63
N ASP A 265 2.93 2.17 28.97
CA ASP A 265 1.48 2.32 29.23
C ASP A 265 0.68 1.10 28.76
N TYR A 266 1.20 0.41 27.75
CA TYR A 266 0.67 -0.84 27.21
C TYR A 266 1.79 -1.89 27.09
N ALA A 267 1.45 -3.14 27.35
CA ALA A 267 2.43 -4.23 27.36
C ALA A 267 2.83 -4.68 25.94
N SER A 268 1.91 -4.54 24.97
CA SER A 268 2.08 -5.02 23.61
C SER A 268 1.19 -4.28 22.60
N LEU A 269 1.50 -4.42 21.31
CA LEU A 269 0.65 -3.91 20.23
C LEU A 269 -0.72 -4.60 20.18
N LYS A 270 -0.85 -5.84 20.67
CA LYS A 270 -2.12 -6.57 20.71
C LYS A 270 -3.16 -5.91 21.62
N ASP A 271 -2.73 -5.15 22.62
CA ASP A 271 -3.60 -4.43 23.54
C ASP A 271 -4.45 -3.36 22.82
N PHE A 272 -4.04 -2.98 21.58
CA PHE A 272 -4.76 -2.03 20.73
C PHE A 272 -5.78 -2.66 19.78
N GLU A 273 -5.93 -3.98 19.72
CA GLU A 273 -6.87 -4.64 18.82
C GLU A 273 -8.31 -4.13 18.99
N GLY A 274 -8.72 -3.87 20.23
CA GLY A 274 -10.05 -3.33 20.55
C GLY A 274 -10.25 -1.85 20.15
N PHE A 275 -9.19 -1.11 19.85
CA PHE A 275 -9.28 0.30 19.42
C PHE A 275 -9.52 0.41 17.92
N TRP A 276 -9.15 -0.61 17.14
CA TRP A 276 -9.44 -0.65 15.72
C TRP A 276 -10.95 -0.88 15.51
N GLN A 277 -11.63 0.05 14.89
CA GLN A 277 -13.06 -0.01 14.67
C GLN A 277 -13.36 -0.07 13.19
N LEU A 278 -14.09 -1.08 12.78
CA LEU A 278 -14.59 -1.24 11.42
C LEU A 278 -15.63 -0.15 11.12
N GLU A 279 -15.44 0.63 10.04
CA GLU A 279 -16.48 1.47 9.46
C GLU A 279 -17.33 0.67 8.48
N ARG A 280 -16.64 -0.05 7.57
CA ARG A 280 -17.31 -0.83 6.53
C ARG A 280 -16.46 -2.02 6.08
N ARG A 281 -17.15 -3.14 5.87
CA ARG A 281 -16.60 -4.32 5.19
C ARG A 281 -17.27 -4.48 3.83
N TYR A 282 -16.48 -4.72 2.80
CA TYR A 282 -16.93 -5.07 1.46
C TYR A 282 -16.65 -6.54 1.24
N GLU A 283 -17.73 -7.33 1.14
CA GLU A 283 -17.63 -8.76 0.84
C GLU A 283 -17.60 -8.98 -0.68
N PRO A 284 -16.80 -9.96 -1.17
CA PRO A 284 -16.74 -10.28 -2.59
C PRO A 284 -18.06 -10.85 -3.10
N ARG A 285 -18.52 -10.38 -4.26
CA ARG A 285 -19.76 -10.78 -4.92
C ARG A 285 -19.52 -11.39 -6.30
N MET A 286 -18.34 -11.13 -6.89
CA MET A 286 -17.97 -11.56 -8.23
C MET A 286 -17.51 -13.02 -8.23
N GLY A 287 -18.01 -13.82 -9.17
CA GLY A 287 -17.58 -15.20 -9.36
C GLY A 287 -16.13 -15.31 -9.86
N GLN A 288 -15.51 -16.46 -9.62
CA GLN A 288 -14.11 -16.70 -9.96
C GLN A 288 -13.83 -16.58 -11.47
N ASP A 289 -14.70 -17.14 -12.32
CA ASP A 289 -14.51 -17.08 -13.78
C ASP A 289 -14.51 -15.64 -14.31
N GLN A 290 -15.38 -14.79 -13.73
CA GLN A 290 -15.44 -13.37 -14.12
C GLN A 290 -14.16 -12.63 -13.68
N ARG A 291 -13.67 -12.89 -12.45
CA ARG A 291 -12.41 -12.33 -11.96
C ARG A 291 -11.25 -12.69 -12.88
N GLN A 292 -11.15 -13.98 -13.23
CA GLN A 292 -10.12 -14.48 -14.12
C GLN A 292 -10.17 -13.80 -15.49
N LEU A 293 -11.33 -13.72 -16.11
CA LEU A 293 -11.52 -13.04 -17.41
C LEU A 293 -11.09 -11.57 -17.37
N LEU A 294 -11.44 -10.84 -16.30
CA LEU A 294 -11.05 -9.45 -16.12
C LEU A 294 -9.53 -9.31 -16.00
N MET A 295 -8.88 -10.16 -15.19
CA MET A 295 -7.43 -10.15 -15.02
C MET A 295 -6.69 -10.55 -16.31
N GLU A 296 -7.17 -11.52 -17.08
CA GLU A 296 -6.60 -11.86 -18.38
C GLU A 296 -6.61 -10.67 -19.35
N ARG A 297 -7.73 -9.94 -19.40
CA ARG A 297 -7.85 -8.73 -20.23
C ARG A 297 -6.95 -7.60 -19.73
N TRP A 298 -6.85 -7.42 -18.41
CA TRP A 298 -5.94 -6.47 -17.78
C TRP A 298 -4.48 -6.76 -18.15
N HIS A 299 -4.01 -7.99 -17.96
CA HIS A 299 -2.64 -8.38 -18.31
C HIS A 299 -2.35 -8.19 -19.82
N ARG A 300 -3.32 -8.49 -20.68
CA ARG A 300 -3.18 -8.18 -22.13
C ARG A 300 -3.05 -6.68 -22.40
N ALA A 301 -3.69 -5.82 -21.63
CA ALA A 301 -3.53 -4.37 -21.75
C ALA A 301 -2.15 -3.93 -21.23
N VAL A 302 -1.71 -4.44 -20.08
CA VAL A 302 -0.37 -4.18 -19.53
C VAL A 302 0.73 -4.59 -20.52
N ASP A 303 0.65 -5.77 -21.12
CA ASP A 303 1.63 -6.25 -22.09
C ASP A 303 1.78 -5.33 -23.30
N ARG A 304 0.72 -4.62 -23.71
CA ARG A 304 0.74 -3.70 -24.85
C ARG A 304 1.37 -2.35 -24.56
N CYS A 305 1.40 -1.93 -23.28
CA CYS A 305 2.02 -0.66 -22.88
C CYS A 305 3.48 -0.79 -22.45
N ARG A 306 3.95 -2.04 -22.25
CA ARG A 306 5.34 -2.29 -21.81
C ARG A 306 6.34 -1.96 -22.90
N GLY A 307 7.48 -1.43 -22.48
CA GLY A 307 8.59 -1.12 -23.38
C GLY A 307 8.28 -0.04 -24.44
N TRP A 308 7.25 0.78 -24.23
CA TRP A 308 6.80 1.78 -25.23
C TRP A 308 7.92 2.75 -25.65
N GLU A 309 8.79 3.16 -24.73
CA GLU A 309 9.90 4.11 -24.96
C GLU A 309 11.24 3.42 -25.28
N LYS A 310 11.22 2.11 -25.57
CA LYS A 310 12.45 1.39 -25.98
C LYS A 310 12.79 1.59 -27.43
#